data_44ac2ad4c5ef76cb3af211ae4a5be639
#
_entry.id   44ac2ad4c5ef76cb3af211ae4a5be639
#
_cell.length_a   1.000
_cell.length_b   1.000
_cell.length_c   1.000
_cell.angle_alpha   90.00
_cell.angle_beta   90.00
_cell.angle_gamma   90.00
#
_symmetry.space_group_name_H-M   'P 1'
#
loop_
_entity.id
_entity.type
_entity.pdbx_description
1 polymer ?
#
loop_
_entity_poly.entity_id
_entity_poly.type
_entity_poly.pdbx_seq_one_letter_code
_entity_poly.pdbx_strand_id
1 'polypeptide(L)'
;MTRPDVLVGFMGAGKSTVGPLLAELRGTRFIDVDREIERRTSRSIPDLFAEGEDVFRALEAEVIAELVEAGEHGVIAPGGGALTQATTRALLRQRARVLFLDAPPAALWERVEADGGVGTRPLAVSFHRFEDLHSQRQSLYLTAADAVVDAAADPATVAVACRDAGVVRPGALERIAELADGRRAFVVADAAVLNRVPAGLDAYALPGGEQCKTVSHLEALWRAFAEAELERRDLVVGIGGGAVTDVTGFAAATFRRGLDWVSCPTTLVGQVDAGIGGKTGIDVAAKNDVGSFHPP
;
A
#
# COMPACT_ATOMS: atom_id res chain seq x y z
N MET A 1 12.05 10.33 -7.12
CA MET A 1 11.24 9.78 -8.26
C MET A 1 10.04 9.09 -7.65
N THR A 2 8.82 9.49 -8.01
CA THR A 2 7.59 8.83 -7.55
C THR A 2 7.50 7.45 -8.19
N ARG A 3 7.20 6.42 -7.37
CA ARG A 3 7.05 5.03 -7.84
C ARG A 3 5.70 4.86 -8.55
N PRO A 4 5.58 4.00 -9.58
CA PRO A 4 4.27 3.68 -10.16
C PRO A 4 3.38 2.95 -9.16
N ASP A 5 2.07 3.19 -9.23
CA ASP A 5 1.06 2.42 -8.50
C ASP A 5 0.77 1.12 -9.26
N VAL A 6 0.92 -0.03 -8.62
CA VAL A 6 0.62 -1.33 -9.24
C VAL A 6 -0.58 -1.95 -8.53
N LEU A 7 -1.70 -2.05 -9.24
CA LEU A 7 -2.93 -2.67 -8.74
C LEU A 7 -2.85 -4.18 -8.90
N VAL A 8 -2.72 -4.90 -7.80
CA VAL A 8 -2.76 -6.36 -7.78
C VAL A 8 -4.06 -6.87 -7.18
N GLY A 9 -4.42 -8.09 -7.49
CA GLY A 9 -5.63 -8.71 -6.99
C GLY A 9 -6.14 -9.81 -7.91
N PHE A 10 -7.04 -10.60 -7.39
CA PHE A 10 -7.60 -11.73 -8.10
C PHE A 10 -8.49 -11.28 -9.28
N MET A 11 -8.91 -12.23 -10.13
CA MET A 11 -9.87 -11.92 -11.18
C MET A 11 -11.21 -11.46 -10.57
N GLY A 12 -11.85 -10.46 -11.17
CA GLY A 12 -13.05 -9.81 -10.59
C GLY A 12 -12.73 -8.72 -9.54
N ALA A 13 -11.47 -8.50 -9.13
CA ALA A 13 -11.13 -7.47 -8.15
C ALA A 13 -11.30 -6.02 -8.64
N GLY A 14 -11.58 -5.82 -9.92
CA GLY A 14 -11.88 -4.49 -10.48
C GLY A 14 -10.65 -3.69 -10.93
N LYS A 15 -9.49 -4.30 -11.09
CA LYS A 15 -8.25 -3.60 -11.50
C LYS A 15 -8.42 -2.74 -12.77
N SER A 16 -9.03 -3.30 -13.82
CA SER A 16 -9.26 -2.59 -15.09
C SER A 16 -10.34 -1.53 -15.02
N THR A 17 -11.15 -1.50 -13.95
CA THR A 17 -12.17 -0.48 -13.69
C THR A 17 -11.65 0.62 -12.76
N VAL A 18 -10.97 0.22 -11.68
CA VAL A 18 -10.41 1.14 -10.67
C VAL A 18 -9.15 1.84 -11.22
N GLY A 19 -8.34 1.15 -12.03
CA GLY A 19 -7.09 1.66 -12.55
C GLY A 19 -7.21 2.99 -13.32
N PRO A 20 -8.13 3.12 -14.28
CA PRO A 20 -8.35 4.40 -14.98
C PRO A 20 -8.77 5.53 -14.03
N LEU A 21 -9.65 5.26 -13.06
CA LEU A 21 -10.11 6.24 -12.08
C LEU A 21 -8.98 6.70 -11.16
N LEU A 22 -8.15 5.76 -10.69
CA LEU A 22 -6.96 6.09 -9.90
C LEU A 22 -5.96 6.91 -10.72
N ALA A 23 -5.76 6.55 -11.98
CA ALA A 23 -4.86 7.30 -12.87
C ALA A 23 -5.34 8.74 -13.09
N GLU A 24 -6.64 8.95 -13.26
CA GLU A 24 -7.26 10.28 -13.33
C GLU A 24 -7.02 11.08 -12.05
N LEU A 25 -7.28 10.48 -10.88
CA LEU A 25 -7.05 11.10 -9.56
C LEU A 25 -5.57 11.47 -9.32
N ARG A 26 -4.64 10.74 -9.95
CA ARG A 26 -3.19 10.97 -9.88
C ARG A 26 -2.66 11.91 -10.98
N GLY A 27 -3.48 12.27 -11.96
CA GLY A 27 -3.05 13.03 -13.12
C GLY A 27 -2.04 12.28 -13.99
N THR A 28 -2.19 10.95 -14.12
CA THR A 28 -1.24 10.06 -14.80
C THR A 28 -1.97 9.10 -15.75
N ARG A 29 -1.25 8.17 -16.39
CA ARG A 29 -1.82 7.20 -17.32
C ARG A 29 -2.10 5.86 -16.63
N PHE A 30 -3.07 5.11 -17.17
CA PHE A 30 -3.36 3.73 -16.80
C PHE A 30 -2.81 2.78 -17.87
N ILE A 31 -2.20 1.67 -17.44
CA ILE A 31 -1.67 0.61 -18.29
C ILE A 31 -2.19 -0.75 -17.79
N ASP A 32 -3.00 -1.40 -18.60
CA ASP A 32 -3.39 -2.79 -18.43
C ASP A 32 -2.32 -3.68 -19.11
N VAL A 33 -1.64 -4.51 -18.33
CA VAL A 33 -0.51 -5.32 -18.83
C VAL A 33 -0.96 -6.35 -19.85
N ASP A 34 -2.15 -6.95 -19.68
CA ASP A 34 -2.67 -7.92 -20.63
C ASP A 34 -2.89 -7.25 -22.01
N ARG A 35 -3.50 -6.07 -22.03
CA ARG A 35 -3.66 -5.29 -23.27
C ARG A 35 -2.33 -4.83 -23.88
N GLU A 36 -1.37 -4.47 -23.05
CA GLU A 36 -0.05 -4.07 -23.53
C GLU A 36 0.70 -5.25 -24.18
N ILE A 37 0.57 -6.46 -23.61
CA ILE A 37 1.12 -7.68 -24.21
C ILE A 37 0.46 -7.96 -25.57
N GLU A 38 -0.86 -7.90 -25.66
CA GLU A 38 -1.58 -8.11 -26.91
C GLU A 38 -1.17 -7.08 -27.98
N ARG A 39 -1.03 -5.80 -27.59
CA ARG A 39 -0.56 -4.73 -28.48
C ARG A 39 0.85 -5.00 -29.01
N ARG A 40 1.78 -5.44 -28.16
CA ARG A 40 3.18 -5.71 -28.54
C ARG A 40 3.33 -6.94 -29.42
N THR A 41 2.60 -7.99 -29.09
CA THR A 41 2.72 -9.29 -29.76
C THR A 41 1.78 -9.43 -30.97
N SER A 42 0.75 -8.59 -31.07
CA SER A 42 -0.37 -8.75 -32.03
C SER A 42 -1.06 -10.12 -31.90
N ARG A 43 -1.09 -10.68 -30.69
CA ARG A 43 -1.67 -11.99 -30.36
C ARG A 43 -2.57 -11.88 -29.15
N SER A 44 -3.62 -12.69 -29.10
CA SER A 44 -4.53 -12.69 -27.95
C SER A 44 -3.90 -13.44 -26.74
N ILE A 45 -4.30 -13.05 -25.53
CA ILE A 45 -3.87 -13.75 -24.30
C ILE A 45 -4.19 -15.26 -24.37
N PRO A 46 -5.39 -15.71 -24.81
CA PRO A 46 -5.67 -17.14 -24.99
C PRO A 46 -4.69 -17.85 -25.92
N ASP A 47 -4.27 -17.22 -27.04
CA ASP A 47 -3.31 -17.82 -27.98
C ASP A 47 -1.92 -17.97 -27.32
N LEU A 48 -1.51 -17.01 -26.53
CA LEU A 48 -0.24 -17.06 -25.78
C LEU A 48 -0.28 -18.16 -24.70
N PHE A 49 -1.41 -18.33 -24.02
CA PHE A 49 -1.60 -19.43 -23.06
C PHE A 49 -1.61 -20.80 -23.71
N ALA A 50 -2.09 -20.91 -24.95
CA ALA A 50 -2.10 -22.17 -25.70
C ALA A 50 -0.68 -22.67 -26.04
N GLU A 51 0.32 -21.77 -26.09
CA GLU A 51 1.73 -22.17 -26.27
C GLU A 51 2.38 -22.63 -24.96
N GLY A 52 1.81 -22.25 -23.82
CA GLY A 52 2.25 -22.64 -22.49
C GLY A 52 2.12 -21.48 -21.49
N GLU A 53 1.64 -21.80 -20.30
CA GLU A 53 1.52 -20.78 -19.24
C GLU A 53 2.89 -20.14 -18.90
N ASP A 54 3.97 -20.94 -18.89
CA ASP A 54 5.31 -20.46 -18.58
C ASP A 54 5.81 -19.43 -19.61
N VAL A 55 5.48 -19.62 -20.89
CA VAL A 55 5.82 -18.68 -21.97
C VAL A 55 5.11 -17.34 -21.75
N PHE A 56 3.80 -17.39 -21.48
CA PHE A 56 3.04 -16.20 -21.16
C PHE A 56 3.58 -15.48 -19.91
N ARG A 57 3.89 -16.24 -18.84
CA ARG A 57 4.40 -15.65 -17.58
C ARG A 57 5.76 -15.00 -17.73
N ALA A 58 6.64 -15.56 -18.56
CA ALA A 58 7.93 -14.94 -18.87
C ALA A 58 7.74 -13.59 -19.58
N LEU A 59 6.86 -13.53 -20.57
CA LEU A 59 6.54 -12.32 -21.31
C LEU A 59 5.84 -11.27 -20.40
N GLU A 60 4.90 -11.71 -19.57
CA GLU A 60 4.23 -10.84 -18.58
C GLU A 60 5.24 -10.20 -17.63
N ALA A 61 6.20 -10.98 -17.12
CA ALA A 61 7.25 -10.49 -16.23
C ALA A 61 8.18 -9.49 -16.92
N GLU A 62 8.56 -9.73 -18.18
CA GLU A 62 9.38 -8.82 -18.99
C GLU A 62 8.68 -7.47 -19.20
N VAL A 63 7.41 -7.50 -19.63
CA VAL A 63 6.62 -6.26 -19.83
C VAL A 63 6.45 -5.48 -18.52
N ILE A 64 6.17 -6.17 -17.41
CA ILE A 64 6.08 -5.51 -16.08
C ILE A 64 7.42 -4.87 -15.72
N ALA A 65 8.54 -5.57 -15.92
CA ALA A 65 9.87 -5.05 -15.61
C ALA A 65 10.17 -3.76 -16.39
N GLU A 66 9.95 -3.77 -17.69
CA GLU A 66 10.14 -2.60 -18.52
C GLU A 66 9.28 -1.41 -18.09
N LEU A 67 7.98 -1.63 -17.82
CA LEU A 67 7.06 -0.57 -17.41
C LEU A 67 7.46 0.06 -16.06
N VAL A 68 7.95 -0.76 -15.13
CA VAL A 68 8.36 -0.30 -13.80
C VAL A 68 9.73 0.38 -13.84
N GLU A 69 10.67 -0.13 -14.66
CA GLU A 69 12.04 0.41 -14.78
C GLU A 69 12.11 1.68 -15.62
N ALA A 70 11.21 1.83 -16.60
CA ALA A 70 11.12 3.06 -17.39
C ALA A 70 10.84 4.31 -16.54
N GLY A 71 10.53 4.14 -15.26
CA GLY A 71 10.26 5.25 -14.33
C GLY A 71 9.03 6.07 -14.72
N GLU A 72 8.19 5.54 -15.58
CA GLU A 72 6.97 6.19 -15.99
C GLU A 72 5.96 6.18 -14.84
N HIS A 73 5.71 7.36 -14.30
CA HIS A 73 4.69 7.56 -13.29
C HIS A 73 3.33 7.16 -13.87
N GLY A 74 2.74 6.10 -13.34
CA GLY A 74 1.48 5.58 -13.85
C GLY A 74 0.83 4.59 -12.91
N VAL A 75 -0.39 4.20 -13.28
CA VAL A 75 -1.11 3.10 -12.65
C VAL A 75 -1.01 1.88 -13.57
N ILE A 76 -0.44 0.79 -13.08
CA ILE A 76 -0.21 -0.45 -13.83
C ILE A 76 -1.09 -1.55 -13.23
N ALA A 77 -1.81 -2.29 -14.05
CA ALA A 77 -2.61 -3.44 -13.63
C ALA A 77 -2.11 -4.72 -14.33
N PRO A 78 -1.31 -5.56 -13.64
CA PRO A 78 -0.92 -6.87 -14.15
C PRO A 78 -2.05 -7.89 -14.06
N GLY A 79 -1.92 -8.98 -14.81
CA GLY A 79 -2.80 -10.13 -14.70
C GLY A 79 -2.81 -10.73 -13.28
N GLY A 80 -3.91 -11.38 -12.90
CA GLY A 80 -4.06 -11.95 -11.55
C GLY A 80 -3.05 -13.06 -11.20
N GLY A 81 -2.29 -13.57 -12.15
CA GLY A 81 -1.24 -14.55 -11.95
C GLY A 81 0.18 -14.00 -11.90
N ALA A 82 0.39 -12.72 -12.17
CA ALA A 82 1.72 -12.11 -12.27
C ALA A 82 2.58 -12.30 -11.01
N LEU A 83 1.94 -12.27 -9.84
CA LEU A 83 2.63 -12.47 -8.56
C LEU A 83 2.99 -13.93 -8.24
N THR A 84 2.68 -14.89 -9.10
CA THR A 84 3.20 -16.26 -8.95
C THR A 84 4.71 -16.31 -9.23
N GLN A 85 5.24 -15.39 -10.04
CA GLN A 85 6.66 -15.24 -10.32
C GLN A 85 7.39 -14.52 -9.18
N ALA A 86 8.39 -15.16 -8.57
CA ALA A 86 9.15 -14.59 -7.46
C ALA A 86 9.94 -13.34 -7.87
N THR A 87 10.46 -13.31 -9.10
CA THR A 87 11.20 -12.17 -9.68
C THR A 87 10.30 -10.94 -9.79
N THR A 88 9.07 -11.11 -10.30
CA THR A 88 8.08 -10.02 -10.38
C THR A 88 7.74 -9.48 -9.00
N ARG A 89 7.51 -10.34 -8.00
CA ARG A 89 7.26 -9.89 -6.62
C ARG A 89 8.42 -9.08 -6.06
N ALA A 90 9.66 -9.56 -6.26
CA ALA A 90 10.86 -8.86 -5.77
C ALA A 90 11.02 -7.48 -6.43
N LEU A 91 10.82 -7.40 -7.75
CA LEU A 91 10.89 -6.15 -8.50
C LEU A 91 9.83 -5.14 -8.02
N LEU A 92 8.57 -5.56 -7.96
CA LEU A 92 7.48 -4.68 -7.56
C LEU A 92 7.67 -4.12 -6.15
N ARG A 93 8.11 -4.95 -5.20
CA ARG A 93 8.41 -4.49 -3.83
C ARG A 93 9.51 -3.44 -3.78
N GLN A 94 10.46 -3.45 -4.71
CA GLN A 94 11.57 -2.50 -4.74
C GLN A 94 11.22 -1.21 -5.49
N ARG A 95 10.43 -1.30 -6.55
CA ARG A 95 10.30 -0.25 -7.55
C ARG A 95 8.89 0.34 -7.70
N ALA A 96 7.88 -0.27 -7.09
CA ALA A 96 6.48 0.16 -7.22
C ALA A 96 5.83 0.39 -5.85
N ARG A 97 4.68 1.05 -5.84
CA ARG A 97 3.71 1.00 -4.75
C ARG A 97 2.64 -0.02 -5.11
N VAL A 98 2.62 -1.14 -4.40
CA VAL A 98 1.73 -2.27 -4.69
C VAL A 98 0.46 -2.17 -3.86
N LEU A 99 -0.67 -2.02 -4.52
CA LEU A 99 -1.99 -1.88 -3.92
C LEU A 99 -2.79 -3.16 -4.18
N PHE A 100 -3.10 -3.92 -3.15
CA PHE A 100 -3.90 -5.14 -3.26
C PHE A 100 -5.38 -4.82 -3.13
N LEU A 101 -6.12 -5.02 -4.21
CA LEU A 101 -7.58 -4.96 -4.25
C LEU A 101 -8.14 -6.28 -3.76
N ASP A 102 -8.60 -6.31 -2.51
CA ASP A 102 -9.15 -7.50 -1.85
C ASP A 102 -10.68 -7.43 -1.75
N ALA A 103 -11.34 -8.54 -2.00
CA ALA A 103 -12.78 -8.71 -1.78
C ALA A 103 -13.10 -10.20 -1.56
N PRO A 104 -14.21 -10.52 -0.88
CA PRO A 104 -14.64 -11.89 -0.66
C PRO A 104 -14.77 -12.67 -1.97
N PRO A 105 -14.36 -13.97 -2.03
CA PRO A 105 -14.41 -14.78 -3.25
C PRO A 105 -15.77 -14.80 -3.92
N ALA A 106 -16.87 -14.82 -3.15
CA ALA A 106 -18.22 -14.77 -3.68
C ALA A 106 -18.50 -13.49 -4.47
N ALA A 107 -18.12 -12.33 -3.94
CA ALA A 107 -18.29 -11.04 -4.62
C ALA A 107 -17.43 -10.95 -5.89
N LEU A 108 -16.24 -11.51 -5.86
CA LEU A 108 -15.37 -11.59 -7.04
C LEU A 108 -15.96 -12.49 -8.12
N TRP A 109 -16.53 -13.62 -7.72
CA TRP A 109 -17.16 -14.55 -8.62
C TRP A 109 -18.39 -13.95 -9.31
N GLU A 110 -19.29 -13.32 -8.55
CA GLU A 110 -20.47 -12.61 -9.09
C GLU A 110 -20.07 -11.59 -10.17
N ARG A 111 -18.98 -10.84 -9.96
CA ARG A 111 -18.47 -9.89 -10.95
C ARG A 111 -17.93 -10.59 -12.21
N VAL A 112 -17.23 -11.72 -12.04
CA VAL A 112 -16.74 -12.51 -13.18
C VAL A 112 -17.89 -13.11 -13.98
N GLU A 113 -18.96 -13.56 -13.32
CA GLU A 113 -20.19 -14.05 -14.00
C GLU A 113 -20.90 -12.92 -14.75
N ALA A 114 -21.08 -11.76 -14.11
CA ALA A 114 -21.72 -10.59 -14.72
C ALA A 114 -20.96 -10.10 -15.98
N ASP A 115 -19.63 -10.18 -15.98
CA ASP A 115 -18.77 -9.83 -17.12
C ASP A 115 -18.73 -10.93 -18.23
N GLY A 116 -19.49 -12.02 -18.07
CA GLY A 116 -19.45 -13.17 -19.00
C GLY A 116 -18.11 -13.91 -18.99
N GLY A 117 -17.33 -13.76 -17.93
CA GLY A 117 -15.99 -14.32 -17.82
C GLY A 117 -15.94 -15.80 -17.45
N VAL A 118 -17.05 -16.40 -17.03
CA VAL A 118 -17.14 -17.84 -16.75
C VAL A 118 -17.08 -18.64 -18.07
N GLY A 119 -16.15 -19.58 -18.13
CA GLY A 119 -15.91 -20.38 -19.35
C GLY A 119 -15.09 -19.65 -20.43
N THR A 120 -14.97 -18.33 -20.41
CA THR A 120 -14.12 -17.59 -21.34
C THR A 120 -12.73 -17.31 -20.77
N ARG A 121 -12.63 -17.20 -19.45
CA ARG A 121 -11.34 -17.10 -18.75
C ARG A 121 -10.84 -18.51 -18.41
N PRO A 122 -9.63 -18.90 -18.80
CA PRO A 122 -9.12 -20.27 -18.63
C PRO A 122 -9.18 -20.83 -17.20
N LEU A 123 -9.18 -19.96 -16.20
CA LEU A 123 -9.15 -20.32 -14.77
C LEU A 123 -10.51 -20.14 -14.06
N ALA A 124 -11.54 -19.57 -14.71
CA ALA A 124 -12.88 -19.38 -14.15
C ALA A 124 -13.85 -20.50 -14.62
N VAL A 125 -13.62 -21.74 -14.16
CA VAL A 125 -14.37 -22.92 -14.59
C VAL A 125 -15.54 -23.23 -13.67
N SER A 126 -15.36 -23.10 -12.36
CA SER A 126 -16.39 -23.31 -11.34
C SER A 126 -16.05 -22.52 -10.08
N PHE A 127 -17.08 -22.17 -9.27
CA PHE A 127 -16.86 -21.40 -8.03
C PHE A 127 -15.88 -22.08 -7.09
N HIS A 128 -15.99 -23.39 -6.88
CA HIS A 128 -15.09 -24.13 -5.98
C HIS A 128 -13.61 -24.03 -6.41
N ARG A 129 -13.32 -24.24 -7.69
CA ARG A 129 -11.94 -24.07 -8.22
C ARG A 129 -11.46 -22.63 -8.17
N PHE A 130 -12.36 -21.69 -8.35
CA PHE A 130 -12.07 -20.25 -8.23
C PHE A 130 -11.69 -19.89 -6.80
N GLU A 131 -12.44 -20.37 -5.80
CA GLU A 131 -12.19 -20.18 -4.37
C GLU A 131 -10.87 -20.81 -3.92
N ASP A 132 -10.59 -22.05 -4.36
CA ASP A 132 -9.32 -22.72 -4.10
C ASP A 132 -8.12 -21.91 -4.65
N LEU A 133 -8.23 -21.44 -5.89
CA LEU A 133 -7.19 -20.65 -6.54
C LEU A 133 -7.03 -19.27 -5.86
N HIS A 134 -8.13 -18.64 -5.46
CA HIS A 134 -8.11 -17.41 -4.68
C HIS A 134 -7.32 -17.61 -3.37
N SER A 135 -7.67 -18.66 -2.61
CA SER A 135 -7.01 -18.99 -1.34
C SER A 135 -5.51 -19.24 -1.49
N GLN A 136 -5.11 -19.95 -2.56
CA GLN A 136 -3.69 -20.19 -2.86
C GLN A 136 -2.91 -18.90 -3.18
N ARG A 137 -3.56 -17.92 -3.83
CA ARG A 137 -2.90 -16.68 -4.28
C ARG A 137 -2.97 -15.55 -3.27
N GLN A 138 -3.89 -15.58 -2.31
CA GLN A 138 -4.11 -14.52 -1.35
C GLN A 138 -2.82 -14.16 -0.58
N SER A 139 -2.07 -15.18 -0.12
CA SER A 139 -0.81 -14.97 0.58
C SER A 139 0.25 -14.27 -0.27
N LEU A 140 0.25 -14.51 -1.59
CA LEU A 140 1.19 -13.86 -2.53
C LEU A 140 0.86 -12.38 -2.68
N TYR A 141 -0.43 -12.03 -2.77
CA TYR A 141 -0.85 -10.63 -2.82
C TYR A 141 -0.53 -9.91 -1.52
N LEU A 142 -0.93 -10.48 -0.36
CA LEU A 142 -0.67 -9.90 0.96
C LEU A 142 0.83 -9.67 1.23
N THR A 143 1.69 -10.62 0.81
CA THR A 143 3.13 -10.51 1.02
C THR A 143 3.77 -9.44 0.13
N ALA A 144 3.21 -9.21 -1.06
CA ALA A 144 3.74 -8.23 -2.01
C ALA A 144 3.18 -6.82 -1.81
N ALA A 145 1.99 -6.70 -1.19
CA ALA A 145 1.28 -5.44 -1.07
C ALA A 145 1.95 -4.46 -0.11
N ASP A 146 1.92 -3.20 -0.47
CA ASP A 146 2.23 -2.06 0.41
C ASP A 146 0.96 -1.59 1.15
N ALA A 147 -0.22 -1.79 0.55
CA ALA A 147 -1.51 -1.56 1.18
C ALA A 147 -2.56 -2.56 0.66
N VAL A 148 -3.51 -2.89 1.52
CA VAL A 148 -4.70 -3.68 1.17
C VAL A 148 -5.89 -2.74 1.13
N VAL A 149 -6.63 -2.76 0.04
CA VAL A 149 -7.80 -1.91 -0.19
C VAL A 149 -9.03 -2.79 -0.35
N ASP A 150 -10.06 -2.52 0.44
CA ASP A 150 -11.35 -3.20 0.30
C ASP A 150 -11.97 -2.84 -1.06
N ALA A 151 -12.04 -3.82 -1.94
CA ALA A 151 -12.58 -3.71 -3.28
C ALA A 151 -14.07 -4.09 -3.38
N ALA A 152 -14.78 -4.25 -2.24
CA ALA A 152 -16.21 -4.54 -2.24
C ALA A 152 -17.05 -3.29 -2.57
N ALA A 153 -16.54 -2.09 -2.29
CA ALA A 153 -17.20 -0.82 -2.58
C ALA A 153 -17.29 -0.51 -4.09
N ASP A 154 -17.97 0.60 -4.42
CA ASP A 154 -18.01 1.09 -5.80
C ASP A 154 -16.61 1.52 -6.30
N PRO A 155 -16.35 1.45 -7.62
CA PRO A 155 -15.01 1.69 -8.16
C PRO A 155 -14.43 3.08 -7.86
N ALA A 156 -15.25 4.12 -7.76
CA ALA A 156 -14.77 5.47 -7.47
C ALA A 156 -14.29 5.59 -6.02
N THR A 157 -15.05 5.02 -5.09
CA THR A 157 -14.66 4.91 -3.66
C THR A 157 -13.37 4.11 -3.52
N VAL A 158 -13.24 2.96 -4.23
CA VAL A 158 -12.02 2.15 -4.21
C VAL A 158 -10.83 2.93 -4.77
N ALA A 159 -11.01 3.70 -5.86
CA ALA A 159 -9.94 4.52 -6.44
C ALA A 159 -9.45 5.61 -5.46
N VAL A 160 -10.37 6.27 -4.73
CA VAL A 160 -10.03 7.22 -3.66
C VAL A 160 -9.27 6.53 -2.54
N ALA A 161 -9.74 5.36 -2.08
CA ALA A 161 -9.05 4.57 -1.08
C ALA A 161 -7.63 4.15 -1.53
N CYS A 162 -7.46 3.76 -2.79
CA CYS A 162 -6.14 3.49 -3.38
C CYS A 162 -5.23 4.72 -3.40
N ARG A 163 -5.76 5.90 -3.75
CA ARG A 163 -5.00 7.15 -3.74
C ARG A 163 -4.48 7.46 -2.32
N ASP A 164 -5.36 7.31 -1.34
CA ASP A 164 -5.13 7.71 0.06
C ASP A 164 -4.49 6.59 0.91
N ALA A 165 -4.33 5.39 0.35
CA ALA A 165 -3.72 4.26 1.04
C ALA A 165 -2.27 4.56 1.41
N GLY A 166 -1.96 4.38 2.69
CA GLY A 166 -0.58 4.37 3.17
C GLY A 166 0.20 3.15 2.68
N VAL A 167 1.51 3.26 2.66
CA VAL A 167 2.40 2.16 2.29
C VAL A 167 2.74 1.33 3.52
N VAL A 168 2.37 0.04 3.54
CA VAL A 168 2.71 -0.89 4.64
C VAL A 168 3.78 -1.86 4.16
N ARG A 169 4.99 -1.78 4.72
CA ARG A 169 6.12 -2.66 4.37
C ARG A 169 6.75 -3.30 5.60
N PRO A 170 6.92 -4.63 5.63
CA PRO A 170 7.76 -5.27 6.63
C PRO A 170 9.20 -4.73 6.57
N GLY A 171 9.84 -4.58 7.74
CA GLY A 171 11.23 -4.10 7.80
C GLY A 171 11.38 -2.59 7.51
N ALA A 172 10.33 -1.81 7.70
CA ALA A 172 10.39 -0.35 7.48
C ALA A 172 11.44 0.35 8.37
N LEU A 173 11.70 -0.22 9.55
CA LEU A 173 12.66 0.34 10.51
C LEU A 173 14.10 0.35 9.94
N GLU A 174 14.51 -0.74 9.30
CA GLU A 174 15.83 -0.86 8.67
C GLU A 174 15.95 -0.02 7.39
N ARG A 175 14.83 0.48 6.89
CA ARG A 175 14.72 1.18 5.60
C ARG A 175 14.34 2.66 5.76
N ILE A 176 14.43 3.23 6.97
CA ILE A 176 14.07 4.64 7.21
C ILE A 176 14.84 5.58 6.26
N ALA A 177 16.13 5.34 6.04
CA ALA A 177 16.94 6.16 5.13
C ALA A 177 16.44 6.09 3.67
N GLU A 178 15.99 4.92 3.22
CA GLU A 178 15.39 4.74 1.89
C GLU A 178 14.01 5.40 1.81
N LEU A 179 13.18 5.24 2.85
CA LEU A 179 11.86 5.85 2.92
C LEU A 179 11.93 7.38 3.00
N ALA A 180 12.98 7.90 3.62
CA ALA A 180 13.22 9.33 3.67
C ALA A 180 13.56 9.92 2.29
N ASP A 181 14.07 9.13 1.35
CA ASP A 181 14.38 9.54 -0.04
C ASP A 181 15.20 10.85 -0.09
N GLY A 182 16.26 10.93 0.71
CA GLY A 182 17.13 12.10 0.83
C GLY A 182 16.55 13.25 1.67
N ARG A 183 15.35 13.11 2.21
CA ARG A 183 14.76 14.06 3.17
C ARG A 183 15.33 13.85 4.57
N ARG A 184 15.30 14.88 5.38
CA ARG A 184 15.56 14.75 6.81
C ARG A 184 14.45 13.92 7.46
N ALA A 185 14.80 12.92 8.26
CA ALA A 185 13.88 12.12 9.03
C ALA A 185 13.98 12.45 10.52
N PHE A 186 12.83 12.66 11.17
CA PHE A 186 12.70 12.83 12.62
C PHE A 186 11.90 11.67 13.19
N VAL A 187 12.47 10.96 14.14
CA VAL A 187 11.86 9.75 14.71
C VAL A 187 11.13 10.07 16.01
N VAL A 188 9.90 9.60 16.14
CA VAL A 188 9.14 9.55 17.39
C VAL A 188 8.98 8.09 17.78
N ALA A 189 9.61 7.65 18.85
CA ALA A 189 9.66 6.26 19.23
C ALA A 189 9.04 5.99 20.60
N ASP A 190 8.40 4.84 20.76
CA ASP A 190 8.13 4.28 22.09
C ASP A 190 9.45 4.12 22.85
N ALA A 191 9.50 4.62 24.08
CA ALA A 191 10.70 4.55 24.92
C ALA A 191 11.25 3.12 25.04
N ALA A 192 10.39 2.11 25.01
CA ALA A 192 10.79 0.70 25.10
C ALA A 192 11.55 0.18 23.85
N VAL A 193 11.40 0.85 22.72
CA VAL A 193 12.06 0.45 21.45
C VAL A 193 13.01 1.52 20.90
N LEU A 194 13.28 2.56 21.67
CA LEU A 194 14.18 3.65 21.27
C LEU A 194 15.58 3.14 20.86
N ASN A 195 16.07 2.09 21.50
CA ASN A 195 17.34 1.44 21.18
C ASN A 195 17.39 0.76 19.82
N ARG A 196 16.25 0.62 19.14
CA ARG A 196 16.16 0.09 17.77
C ARG A 196 16.19 1.18 16.69
N VAL A 197 16.12 2.44 17.09
CA VAL A 197 16.23 3.55 16.13
C VAL A 197 17.64 3.55 15.54
N PRO A 198 17.79 3.62 14.22
CA PRO A 198 19.10 3.71 13.59
C PRO A 198 19.92 4.90 14.11
N ALA A 199 21.21 4.68 14.34
CA ALA A 199 22.11 5.72 14.82
C ALA A 199 22.19 6.90 13.83
N GLY A 200 22.28 8.12 14.37
CA GLY A 200 22.41 9.36 13.56
C GLY A 200 21.10 10.01 13.14
N LEU A 201 19.96 9.46 13.56
CA LEU A 201 18.66 10.11 13.38
C LEU A 201 18.26 10.88 14.64
N ASP A 202 17.66 12.06 14.45
CA ASP A 202 17.00 12.81 15.53
C ASP A 202 15.82 11.99 16.04
N ALA A 203 15.77 11.73 17.35
CA ALA A 203 14.73 10.90 17.92
C ALA A 203 14.13 11.50 19.20
N TYR A 204 12.81 11.41 19.34
CA TYR A 204 12.03 11.79 20.52
C TYR A 204 11.35 10.56 21.11
N ALA A 205 11.51 10.35 22.42
CA ALA A 205 10.89 9.22 23.12
C ALA A 205 9.51 9.60 23.67
N LEU A 206 8.49 8.80 23.36
CA LEU A 206 7.19 8.82 24.01
C LEU A 206 7.05 7.66 24.99
N PRO A 207 6.29 7.81 26.08
CA PRO A 207 5.88 6.67 26.89
C PRO A 207 4.98 5.75 26.03
N GLY A 208 5.19 4.43 26.14
CA GLY A 208 4.37 3.46 25.43
C GLY A 208 2.96 3.37 26.01
N GLY A 209 2.04 2.80 25.22
CA GLY A 209 0.65 2.56 25.59
C GLY A 209 -0.24 3.81 25.53
N GLU A 210 -1.52 3.67 25.91
CA GLU A 210 -2.55 4.73 25.78
C GLU A 210 -2.22 6.00 26.56
N GLN A 211 -1.37 5.93 27.57
CA GLN A 211 -0.94 7.08 28.36
C GLN A 211 -0.23 8.18 27.55
N CYS A 212 0.29 7.87 26.37
CA CYS A 212 0.88 8.89 25.50
C CYS A 212 -0.17 9.68 24.70
N LYS A 213 -1.43 9.23 24.62
CA LYS A 213 -2.48 9.85 23.81
C LYS A 213 -3.10 11.08 24.50
N THR A 214 -2.31 12.02 24.92
CA THR A 214 -2.76 13.22 25.65
C THR A 214 -2.34 14.50 24.96
N VAL A 215 -3.08 15.60 25.24
CA VAL A 215 -2.76 16.94 24.75
C VAL A 215 -1.34 17.37 25.18
N SER A 216 -0.92 16.99 26.39
CA SER A 216 0.43 17.35 26.91
C SER A 216 1.56 16.68 26.10
N HIS A 217 1.41 15.42 25.72
CA HIS A 217 2.39 14.73 24.88
C HIS A 217 2.36 15.27 23.44
N LEU A 218 1.18 15.60 22.92
CA LEU A 218 1.05 16.24 21.62
C LEU A 218 1.75 17.62 21.60
N GLU A 219 1.54 18.45 22.60
CA GLU A 219 2.23 19.74 22.74
C GLU A 219 3.75 19.56 22.82
N ALA A 220 4.22 18.57 23.58
CA ALA A 220 5.64 18.27 23.69
C ALA A 220 6.24 17.85 22.33
N LEU A 221 5.52 17.07 21.53
CA LEU A 221 5.93 16.72 20.17
C LEU A 221 6.00 17.93 19.24
N TRP A 222 5.02 18.82 19.27
CA TRP A 222 5.07 20.05 18.47
C TRP A 222 6.25 20.93 18.85
N ARG A 223 6.59 21.01 20.14
CA ARG A 223 7.78 21.74 20.61
C ARG A 223 9.06 21.07 20.09
N ALA A 224 9.17 19.74 20.18
CA ALA A 224 10.31 19.01 19.66
C ALA A 224 10.46 19.18 18.13
N PHE A 225 9.36 19.17 17.37
CA PHE A 225 9.38 19.45 15.93
C PHE A 225 9.83 20.87 15.62
N ALA A 226 9.41 21.85 16.44
CA ALA A 226 9.81 23.24 16.28
C ALA A 226 11.30 23.46 16.65
N GLU A 227 11.78 22.86 17.73
CA GLU A 227 13.19 22.89 18.17
C GLU A 227 14.10 22.21 17.15
N ALA A 228 13.62 21.13 16.53
CA ALA A 228 14.30 20.46 15.43
C ALA A 228 14.15 21.22 14.09
N GLU A 229 13.46 22.36 14.05
CA GLU A 229 13.25 23.17 12.86
C GLU A 229 12.70 22.37 11.66
N LEU A 230 11.76 21.41 11.91
CA LEU A 230 11.19 20.59 10.84
C LEU A 230 10.42 21.45 9.84
N GLU A 231 10.66 21.20 8.58
CA GLU A 231 9.97 21.82 7.44
C GLU A 231 8.95 20.85 6.81
N ARG A 232 8.04 21.36 5.98
CA ARG A 232 7.00 20.53 5.32
C ARG A 232 7.55 19.41 4.43
N ARG A 233 8.77 19.52 3.97
CA ARG A 233 9.45 18.50 3.16
C ARG A 233 10.10 17.38 3.99
N ASP A 234 10.22 17.57 5.32
CA ASP A 234 10.85 16.59 6.19
C ASP A 234 9.87 15.44 6.50
N LEU A 235 10.40 14.32 6.92
CA LEU A 235 9.66 13.09 7.20
C LEU A 235 9.61 12.85 8.71
N VAL A 236 8.42 12.63 9.25
CA VAL A 236 8.25 12.13 10.62
C VAL A 236 8.09 10.60 10.59
N VAL A 237 8.79 9.89 11.46
CA VAL A 237 8.72 8.43 11.56
C VAL A 237 8.23 8.03 12.94
N GLY A 238 7.04 7.43 13.04
CA GLY A 238 6.46 6.93 14.28
C GLY A 238 6.78 5.46 14.50
N ILE A 239 7.49 5.10 15.59
CA ILE A 239 7.91 3.73 15.91
C ILE A 239 7.32 3.32 17.26
N GLY A 240 6.38 2.38 17.28
CA GLY A 240 5.77 1.95 18.53
C GLY A 240 4.48 1.17 18.36
N GLY A 241 3.72 0.99 19.43
CA GLY A 241 2.36 0.48 19.37
C GLY A 241 1.38 1.48 18.75
N GLY A 242 0.14 1.06 18.53
CA GLY A 242 -0.91 1.88 17.91
C GLY A 242 -1.06 3.26 18.56
N ALA A 243 -0.98 3.36 19.88
CA ALA A 243 -1.09 4.64 20.58
C ALA A 243 0.03 5.63 20.20
N VAL A 244 1.28 5.16 20.11
CA VAL A 244 2.43 5.99 19.71
C VAL A 244 2.30 6.43 18.26
N THR A 245 1.88 5.53 17.36
CA THR A 245 1.68 5.87 15.95
C THR A 245 0.51 6.84 15.75
N ASP A 246 -0.59 6.68 16.50
CA ASP A 246 -1.73 7.60 16.48
C ASP A 246 -1.34 9.03 16.87
N VAL A 247 -0.64 9.19 17.99
CA VAL A 247 -0.18 10.51 18.46
C VAL A 247 0.83 11.14 17.51
N THR A 248 1.76 10.32 16.99
CA THR A 248 2.77 10.78 16.04
C THR A 248 2.13 11.28 14.75
N GLY A 249 1.21 10.49 14.19
CA GLY A 249 0.50 10.87 12.97
C GLY A 249 -0.37 12.11 13.17
N PHE A 250 -1.02 12.27 14.33
CA PHE A 250 -1.80 13.46 14.63
C PHE A 250 -0.90 14.70 14.82
N ALA A 251 0.26 14.54 15.45
CA ALA A 251 1.26 15.60 15.55
C ALA A 251 1.76 16.02 14.16
N ALA A 252 2.08 15.06 13.29
CA ALA A 252 2.51 15.33 11.92
C ALA A 252 1.40 16.01 11.10
N ALA A 253 0.15 15.54 11.20
CA ALA A 253 -0.99 16.12 10.50
C ALA A 253 -1.25 17.59 10.85
N THR A 254 -1.00 17.96 12.09
CA THR A 254 -1.36 19.28 12.63
C THR A 254 -0.20 20.27 12.67
N PHE A 255 1.05 19.81 12.65
CA PHE A 255 2.22 20.67 12.62
C PHE A 255 2.41 21.28 11.22
N ARG A 256 2.59 22.60 11.13
CA ARG A 256 2.80 23.36 9.87
C ARG A 256 1.80 23.03 8.75
N ARG A 257 0.57 22.62 9.07
CA ARG A 257 -0.50 22.19 8.15
C ARG A 257 -0.23 20.87 7.46
N GLY A 258 0.51 19.98 8.08
CA GLY A 258 0.83 18.64 7.65
C GLY A 258 2.28 18.45 7.25
N LEU A 259 2.89 17.43 7.86
CA LEU A 259 4.16 16.83 7.48
C LEU A 259 3.88 15.43 6.94
N ASP A 260 4.69 14.99 5.99
CA ASP A 260 4.70 13.59 5.62
C ASP A 260 5.16 12.72 6.78
N TRP A 261 4.57 11.57 6.94
CA TRP A 261 4.97 10.67 8.00
C TRP A 261 4.94 9.20 7.60
N VAL A 262 5.64 8.36 8.36
CA VAL A 262 5.68 6.91 8.21
C VAL A 262 5.33 6.26 9.53
N SER A 263 4.43 5.29 9.51
CA SER A 263 4.08 4.46 10.66
C SER A 263 4.90 3.17 10.65
N CYS A 264 5.67 2.94 11.74
CA CYS A 264 6.41 1.69 11.98
C CYS A 264 5.84 0.99 13.21
N PRO A 265 4.67 0.33 13.11
CA PRO A 265 4.02 -0.31 14.24
C PRO A 265 4.82 -1.54 14.71
N THR A 266 5.11 -1.59 16.01
CA THR A 266 5.89 -2.67 16.65
C THR A 266 5.03 -3.72 17.36
N THR A 267 3.71 -3.51 17.40
CA THR A 267 2.74 -4.46 17.97
C THR A 267 1.84 -5.05 16.89
N LEU A 268 1.36 -6.27 17.08
CA LEU A 268 0.45 -6.91 16.13
C LEU A 268 -0.82 -6.08 15.90
N VAL A 269 -1.44 -5.57 16.96
CA VAL A 269 -2.62 -4.70 16.86
C VAL A 269 -2.31 -3.42 16.08
N GLY A 270 -1.15 -2.81 16.33
CA GLY A 270 -0.71 -1.64 15.56
C GLY A 270 -0.52 -1.95 14.07
N GLN A 271 -0.04 -3.15 13.73
CA GLN A 271 0.18 -3.57 12.34
C GLN A 271 -1.11 -3.83 11.57
N VAL A 272 -2.14 -4.37 12.23
CA VAL A 272 -3.39 -4.78 11.56
C VAL A 272 -4.53 -3.77 11.69
N ASP A 273 -4.39 -2.75 12.52
CA ASP A 273 -5.41 -1.72 12.78
C ASP A 273 -4.84 -0.31 12.66
N ALA A 274 -4.12 0.18 13.66
CA ALA A 274 -3.67 1.57 13.73
C ALA A 274 -2.67 1.97 12.62
N GLY A 275 -1.85 1.03 12.14
CA GLY A 275 -0.91 1.26 11.04
C GLY A 275 -1.55 1.30 9.66
N ILE A 276 -2.85 0.99 9.56
CA ILE A 276 -3.59 0.91 8.30
C ILE A 276 -4.69 1.98 8.32
N GLY A 277 -4.85 2.72 7.23
CA GLY A 277 -5.99 3.61 7.02
C GLY A 277 -5.84 5.04 7.55
N GLY A 278 -4.70 5.44 8.09
CA GLY A 278 -4.37 6.85 8.36
C GLY A 278 -5.23 7.57 9.40
N LYS A 279 -5.97 6.85 10.21
CA LYS A 279 -6.68 7.42 11.37
C LYS A 279 -5.65 7.70 12.46
N THR A 280 -5.60 8.94 12.93
CA THR A 280 -4.68 9.40 13.97
C THR A 280 -5.46 10.20 15.00
N GLY A 281 -5.04 10.20 16.27
CA GLY A 281 -5.80 10.91 17.28
C GLY A 281 -5.22 10.85 18.69
N ILE A 282 -5.84 11.61 19.56
CA ILE A 282 -5.55 11.70 20.99
C ILE A 282 -6.83 11.59 21.81
N ASP A 283 -6.66 11.36 23.10
CA ASP A 283 -7.72 11.30 24.09
C ASP A 283 -7.79 12.67 24.82
N VAL A 284 -8.97 13.26 24.91
CA VAL A 284 -9.20 14.52 25.64
C VAL A 284 -10.21 14.30 26.75
N ALA A 285 -11.43 13.90 26.43
CA ALA A 285 -12.47 13.54 27.38
C ALA A 285 -12.83 12.05 27.29
N ALA A 286 -12.67 11.47 26.12
CA ALA A 286 -12.87 10.05 25.86
C ALA A 286 -11.78 9.53 24.91
N LYS A 287 -11.76 8.20 24.68
CA LYS A 287 -10.79 7.56 23.79
C LYS A 287 -10.99 7.99 22.34
N ASN A 288 -9.93 8.51 21.71
CA ASN A 288 -9.91 8.93 20.29
C ASN A 288 -10.97 9.99 19.95
N ASP A 289 -11.32 10.88 20.88
CA ASP A 289 -12.33 11.90 20.66
C ASP A 289 -11.85 13.11 19.84
N VAL A 290 -10.54 13.27 19.70
CA VAL A 290 -9.94 14.27 18.80
C VAL A 290 -8.93 13.61 17.88
N GLY A 291 -9.14 13.71 16.57
CA GLY A 291 -8.29 13.06 15.61
C GLY A 291 -8.38 13.64 14.20
N SER A 292 -7.57 13.10 13.32
CA SER A 292 -7.58 13.42 11.90
C SER A 292 -7.46 12.14 11.06
N PHE A 293 -7.74 12.29 9.77
CA PHE A 293 -7.39 11.29 8.78
C PHE A 293 -6.16 11.81 8.02
N HIS A 294 -5.00 11.23 8.33
CA HIS A 294 -3.73 11.60 7.73
C HIS A 294 -2.92 10.32 7.44
N PRO A 295 -3.07 9.74 6.25
CA PRO A 295 -2.37 8.51 5.86
C PRO A 295 -0.84 8.69 5.94
N PRO A 296 -0.13 7.67 6.42
CA PRO A 296 1.33 7.69 6.48
C PRO A 296 1.99 7.57 5.10
#